data_4ae579f70e6ab34c4ad848bf0897b9a0
#
_entry.id   4ae579f70e6ab34c4ad848bf0897b9a0
#
_cell.length_a   1.000
_cell.length_b   1.000
_cell.length_c   1.000
_cell.angle_alpha   90.00
_cell.angle_beta   90.00
_cell.angle_gamma   90.00
#
_symmetry.space_group_name_H-M   'P 1'
#
loop_
_entity.id
_entity.type
_entity.pdbx_description
1 polymer ?
#
loop_
_entity_poly.entity_id
_entity_poly.type
_entity_poly.pdbx_seq_one_letter_code
_entity_poly.pdbx_strand_id
1 'polypeptide(L)'
;MQDKALVAMSGGVDSSVALLKTIEMGYQPIGVTMKLWDYSTVGGNVTVNDNNCCALESINDAKIVCDQLGVPHYTLDFTDVFRKKVVDDFASEYLKARTPNPCVRCNSYVKWDAFIDQANKLNAKYIVTGHYAQIDRAGQDFIIKKGVDPIKDQSYVLWGIPKET
;
A
#
# COMPACT_ATOMS: atom_id res chain seq x y z
N MET A 1 10.93 3.89 24.71
CA MET A 1 9.80 3.25 24.01
C MET A 1 10.25 3.01 22.59
N GLN A 2 9.91 1.87 22.00
CA GLN A 2 10.20 1.60 20.58
C GLN A 2 9.34 2.52 19.70
N ASP A 3 9.93 3.05 18.60
CA ASP A 3 9.18 3.83 17.61
C ASP A 3 8.16 2.92 16.91
N LYS A 4 6.94 3.41 16.71
CA LYS A 4 5.90 2.70 15.97
C LYS A 4 6.09 2.83 14.47
N ALA A 5 5.83 1.75 13.74
CA ALA A 5 5.85 1.70 12.29
C ALA A 5 4.54 1.13 11.74
N LEU A 6 3.89 1.86 10.85
CA LEU A 6 2.70 1.42 10.15
C LEU A 6 3.10 0.63 8.91
N VAL A 7 2.77 -0.66 8.87
CA VAL A 7 3.17 -1.58 7.79
C VAL A 7 1.99 -1.85 6.87
N ALA A 8 2.16 -1.50 5.58
CA ALA A 8 1.17 -1.79 4.55
C ALA A 8 1.16 -3.28 4.21
N MET A 9 0.07 -3.96 4.58
CA MET A 9 -0.11 -5.40 4.37
C MET A 9 -1.02 -5.65 3.18
N SER A 10 -0.51 -6.37 2.18
CA SER A 10 -1.28 -6.77 0.99
C SER A 10 -1.68 -8.26 0.99
N GLY A 11 -1.30 -9.02 2.01
CA GLY A 11 -1.45 -10.48 2.04
C GLY A 11 -0.38 -11.24 1.25
N GLY A 12 0.45 -10.54 0.48
CA GLY A 12 1.55 -11.15 -0.28
C GLY A 12 2.84 -11.30 0.51
N VAL A 13 3.77 -12.10 -0.03
CA VAL A 13 5.08 -12.39 0.58
C VAL A 13 5.89 -11.13 0.87
N ASP A 14 5.90 -10.16 -0.06
CA ASP A 14 6.73 -8.96 0.05
C ASP A 14 6.33 -8.10 1.25
N SER A 15 5.03 -7.91 1.48
CA SER A 15 4.51 -7.19 2.64
C SER A 15 4.78 -7.94 3.96
N SER A 16 4.70 -9.27 3.94
CA SER A 16 5.00 -10.12 5.09
C SER A 16 6.48 -10.06 5.47
N VAL A 17 7.37 -10.06 4.48
CA VAL A 17 8.81 -9.86 4.69
C VAL A 17 9.11 -8.46 5.22
N ALA A 18 8.43 -7.42 4.68
CA ALA A 18 8.58 -6.05 5.17
C ALA A 18 8.17 -5.94 6.65
N LEU A 19 7.07 -6.61 7.05
CA LEU A 19 6.65 -6.69 8.46
C LEU A 19 7.71 -7.36 9.33
N LEU A 20 8.22 -8.52 8.93
CA LEU A 20 9.26 -9.24 9.66
C LEU A 20 10.51 -8.40 9.82
N LYS A 21 10.97 -7.74 8.76
CA LYS A 21 12.12 -6.83 8.81
C LYS A 21 11.89 -5.65 9.76
N THR A 22 10.69 -5.12 9.83
CA THR A 22 10.33 -4.06 10.77
C THR A 22 10.51 -4.50 12.23
N ILE A 23 10.11 -5.74 12.55
CA ILE A 23 10.33 -6.35 13.87
C ILE A 23 11.81 -6.55 14.15
N GLU A 24 12.56 -7.14 13.20
CA GLU A 24 14.02 -7.38 13.32
C GLU A 24 14.80 -6.09 13.56
N MET A 25 14.36 -4.98 12.98
CA MET A 25 14.96 -3.65 13.17
C MET A 25 14.59 -3.01 14.52
N GLY A 26 13.77 -3.66 15.34
CA GLY A 26 13.42 -3.21 16.69
C GLY A 26 12.30 -2.17 16.74
N TYR A 27 11.52 -1.99 15.68
CA TYR A 27 10.34 -1.15 15.70
C TYR A 27 9.11 -1.89 16.25
N GLN A 28 8.12 -1.12 16.67
CA GLN A 28 6.81 -1.64 17.05
C GLN A 28 5.86 -1.57 15.84
N PRO A 29 5.63 -2.68 15.11
CA PRO A 29 4.81 -2.64 13.91
C PRO A 29 3.32 -2.64 14.23
N ILE A 30 2.55 -2.02 13.32
CA ILE A 30 1.10 -2.08 13.23
C ILE A 30 0.77 -2.44 11.79
N GLY A 31 0.18 -3.61 11.55
CA GLY A 31 -0.25 -4.05 10.23
C GLY A 31 -1.54 -3.34 9.79
N VAL A 32 -1.57 -2.84 8.55
CA VAL A 32 -2.77 -2.22 7.99
C VAL A 32 -3.00 -2.71 6.57
N THR A 33 -4.20 -3.22 6.31
CA THR A 33 -4.68 -3.56 4.97
C THR A 33 -5.77 -2.60 4.56
N MET A 34 -5.72 -2.14 3.29
CA MET A 34 -6.74 -1.27 2.72
C MET A 34 -7.79 -2.10 1.97
N LYS A 35 -9.06 -1.94 2.32
CA LYS A 35 -10.18 -2.39 1.51
C LYS A 35 -10.51 -1.30 0.48
N LEU A 36 -10.25 -1.55 -0.80
CA LEU A 36 -10.44 -0.59 -1.89
C LEU A 36 -11.72 -0.86 -2.70
N TRP A 37 -12.28 -2.07 -2.63
CA TRP A 37 -13.48 -2.47 -3.36
C TRP A 37 -14.53 -3.06 -2.43
N ASP A 38 -15.79 -2.77 -2.73
CA ASP A 38 -16.92 -3.49 -2.18
C ASP A 38 -17.44 -4.46 -3.23
N TYR A 39 -17.17 -5.75 -3.04
CA TYR A 39 -17.58 -6.81 -3.95
C TYR A 39 -19.09 -6.98 -4.03
N SER A 40 -19.84 -6.48 -3.04
CA SER A 40 -21.31 -6.54 -3.05
C SER A 40 -21.93 -5.58 -4.06
N THR A 41 -21.21 -4.55 -4.48
CA THR A 41 -21.69 -3.51 -5.40
C THR A 41 -21.27 -3.75 -6.85
N VAL A 42 -20.29 -4.63 -7.08
CA VAL A 42 -19.82 -4.99 -8.43
C VAL A 42 -20.52 -6.28 -8.84
N GLY A 43 -21.71 -6.16 -9.42
CA GLY A 43 -22.49 -7.30 -9.88
C GLY A 43 -21.73 -8.13 -10.92
N GLY A 44 -21.49 -9.40 -10.61
CA GLY A 44 -20.86 -10.38 -11.47
C GLY A 44 -20.17 -11.46 -10.64
N ASN A 45 -20.24 -12.72 -11.08
CA ASN A 45 -19.36 -13.79 -10.62
C ASN A 45 -17.91 -13.41 -10.99
N VAL A 46 -17.30 -12.57 -10.20
CA VAL A 46 -15.86 -12.36 -10.29
C VAL A 46 -15.25 -13.65 -9.75
N THR A 47 -14.93 -14.58 -10.65
CA THR A 47 -13.99 -15.64 -10.33
C THR A 47 -12.76 -14.96 -9.76
N VAL A 48 -12.52 -15.21 -8.48
CA VAL A 48 -11.37 -14.68 -7.73
C VAL A 48 -10.12 -15.21 -8.42
N ASN A 49 -9.61 -14.47 -9.40
CA ASN A 49 -8.31 -14.75 -9.97
C ASN A 49 -7.26 -14.11 -9.08
N ASP A 50 -6.32 -14.91 -8.65
CA ASP A 50 -5.37 -14.87 -7.56
C ASP A 50 -4.43 -13.65 -7.41
N ASN A 51 -4.66 -12.51 -8.06
CA ASN A 51 -3.70 -11.40 -8.08
C ASN A 51 -4.26 -10.03 -7.65
N ASN A 52 -5.44 -9.98 -7.06
CA ASN A 52 -6.01 -8.71 -6.60
C ASN A 52 -5.59 -8.40 -5.17
N CYS A 53 -4.72 -7.41 -4.99
CA CYS A 53 -4.25 -6.89 -3.70
C CYS A 53 -5.39 -6.42 -2.75
N CYS A 54 -6.63 -6.57 -3.12
CA CYS A 54 -7.82 -6.12 -2.39
C CYS A 54 -8.85 -7.24 -2.20
N ALA A 55 -8.53 -8.50 -2.51
CA ALA A 55 -9.40 -9.64 -2.30
C ALA A 55 -9.61 -9.90 -0.80
N LEU A 56 -10.77 -10.42 -0.41
CA LEU A 56 -11.04 -10.81 0.98
C LEU A 56 -10.00 -11.84 1.49
N GLU A 57 -9.54 -12.71 0.61
CA GLU A 57 -8.47 -13.67 0.91
C GLU A 57 -7.17 -12.96 1.29
N SER A 58 -6.76 -11.95 0.52
CA SER A 58 -5.55 -11.16 0.82
C SER A 58 -5.64 -10.44 2.17
N ILE A 59 -6.81 -9.95 2.57
CA ILE A 59 -7.04 -9.36 3.89
C ILE A 59 -6.88 -10.41 4.98
N ASN A 60 -7.43 -11.60 4.75
CA ASN A 60 -7.33 -12.70 5.70
C ASN A 60 -5.89 -13.21 5.84
N ASP A 61 -5.17 -13.35 4.73
CA ASP A 61 -3.75 -13.75 4.72
C ASP A 61 -2.88 -12.74 5.47
N ALA A 62 -3.10 -11.44 5.24
CA ALA A 62 -2.42 -10.39 5.97
C ALA A 62 -2.67 -10.48 7.48
N LYS A 63 -3.92 -10.75 7.87
CA LYS A 63 -4.31 -10.94 9.26
C LYS A 63 -3.63 -12.16 9.87
N ILE A 64 -3.64 -13.30 9.19
CA ILE A 64 -2.98 -14.53 9.67
C ILE A 64 -1.50 -14.29 9.95
N VAL A 65 -0.78 -13.64 9.03
CA VAL A 65 0.63 -13.33 9.21
C VAL A 65 0.85 -12.40 10.42
N CYS A 66 0.03 -11.36 10.56
CA CYS A 66 0.13 -10.47 11.70
C CYS A 66 -0.15 -11.19 13.03
N ASP A 67 -1.18 -12.04 13.08
CA ASP A 67 -1.53 -12.82 14.26
C ASP A 67 -0.41 -13.80 14.66
N GLN A 68 0.23 -14.45 13.68
CA GLN A 68 1.36 -15.36 13.93
C GLN A 68 2.58 -14.62 14.49
N LEU A 69 2.78 -13.36 14.12
CA LEU A 69 3.90 -12.53 14.60
C LEU A 69 3.54 -11.70 15.85
N GLY A 70 2.31 -11.83 16.37
CA GLY A 70 1.84 -11.06 17.54
C GLY A 70 1.69 -9.56 17.25
N VAL A 71 1.43 -9.19 15.99
CA VAL A 71 1.30 -7.80 15.52
C VAL A 71 -0.18 -7.42 15.40
N PRO A 72 -0.62 -6.28 15.96
CA PRO A 72 -1.98 -5.81 15.75
C PRO A 72 -2.23 -5.50 14.27
N HIS A 73 -3.37 -5.95 13.74
CA HIS A 73 -3.77 -5.75 12.35
C HIS A 73 -5.12 -5.02 12.24
N TYR A 74 -5.19 -4.04 11.37
CA TYR A 74 -6.41 -3.29 11.08
C TYR A 74 -6.71 -3.29 9.59
N THR A 75 -8.00 -3.47 9.26
CA THR A 75 -8.49 -3.27 7.90
C THR A 75 -9.19 -1.93 7.83
N LEU A 76 -8.74 -1.07 6.92
CA LEU A 76 -9.29 0.27 6.72
C LEU A 76 -10.11 0.30 5.43
N ASP A 77 -11.32 0.83 5.51
CA ASP A 77 -12.21 0.96 4.35
C ASP A 77 -11.93 2.27 3.61
N PHE A 78 -11.46 2.15 2.37
CA PHE A 78 -11.18 3.26 1.44
C PHE A 78 -11.99 3.15 0.15
N THR A 79 -13.07 2.37 0.13
CA THR A 79 -13.89 2.14 -1.07
C THR A 79 -14.41 3.44 -1.68
N ASP A 80 -14.92 4.36 -0.89
CA ASP A 80 -15.42 5.65 -1.36
C ASP A 80 -14.32 6.56 -1.91
N VAL A 81 -13.17 6.61 -1.22
CA VAL A 81 -12.02 7.43 -1.66
C VAL A 81 -11.45 6.87 -2.95
N PHE A 82 -11.30 5.55 -3.03
CA PHE A 82 -10.82 4.85 -4.22
C PHE A 82 -11.75 5.09 -5.42
N ARG A 83 -13.06 4.96 -5.23
CA ARG A 83 -14.04 5.23 -6.27
C ARG A 83 -13.86 6.64 -6.83
N LYS A 84 -13.89 7.66 -5.97
CA LYS A 84 -13.80 9.06 -6.39
C LYS A 84 -12.46 9.44 -7.03
N LYS A 85 -11.34 8.93 -6.51
CA LYS A 85 -10.00 9.36 -6.92
C LYS A 85 -9.39 8.53 -8.04
N VAL A 86 -9.84 7.27 -8.19
CA VAL A 86 -9.27 6.33 -9.15
C VAL A 86 -10.28 5.91 -10.20
N VAL A 87 -11.46 5.43 -9.80
CA VAL A 87 -12.45 4.88 -10.74
C VAL A 87 -13.07 5.97 -11.60
N ASP A 88 -13.54 7.06 -10.97
CA ASP A 88 -14.17 8.18 -11.69
C ASP A 88 -13.16 8.88 -12.59
N ASP A 89 -11.90 9.04 -12.14
CA ASP A 89 -10.81 9.55 -12.96
C ASP A 89 -10.53 8.65 -14.17
N PHE A 90 -10.44 7.34 -13.94
CA PHE A 90 -10.22 6.35 -15.00
C PHE A 90 -11.30 6.46 -16.08
N ALA A 91 -12.56 6.47 -15.69
CA ALA A 91 -13.68 6.61 -16.61
C ALA A 91 -13.63 7.94 -17.39
N SER A 92 -13.35 9.05 -16.67
CA SER A 92 -13.25 10.39 -17.28
C SER A 92 -12.13 10.48 -18.31
N GLU A 93 -10.96 9.89 -18.02
CA GLU A 93 -9.83 9.92 -18.95
C GLU A 93 -10.08 9.07 -20.20
N TYR A 94 -10.72 7.90 -20.04
CA TYR A 94 -11.15 7.08 -21.20
C TYR A 94 -12.15 7.81 -22.09
N LEU A 95 -13.12 8.51 -21.52
CA LEU A 95 -14.10 9.31 -22.29
C LEU A 95 -13.42 10.45 -23.06
N LYS A 96 -12.25 10.92 -22.61
CA LYS A 96 -11.43 11.92 -23.32
C LYS A 96 -10.40 11.31 -24.27
N ALA A 97 -10.53 10.01 -24.58
CA ALA A 97 -9.60 9.25 -25.43
C ALA A 97 -8.13 9.26 -24.92
N ARG A 98 -7.94 9.33 -23.60
CA ARG A 98 -6.62 9.21 -22.97
C ARG A 98 -6.49 7.86 -22.28
N THR A 99 -5.25 7.39 -22.12
CA THR A 99 -4.95 6.14 -21.40
C THR A 99 -4.54 6.44 -19.96
N PRO A 100 -5.43 6.25 -18.97
CA PRO A 100 -5.11 6.48 -17.58
C PRO A 100 -4.26 5.35 -17.00
N ASN A 101 -3.51 5.65 -15.94
CA ASN A 101 -2.82 4.65 -15.13
C ASN A 101 -3.43 4.61 -13.72
N PRO A 102 -4.40 3.72 -13.46
CA PRO A 102 -5.08 3.65 -12.17
C PRO A 102 -4.13 3.24 -11.02
N CYS A 103 -3.08 2.46 -11.29
CA CYS A 103 -2.11 2.06 -10.27
C CYS A 103 -1.32 3.28 -9.75
N VAL A 104 -0.86 4.15 -10.63
CA VAL A 104 -0.17 5.38 -10.24
C VAL A 104 -1.09 6.28 -9.44
N ARG A 105 -2.33 6.48 -9.90
CA ARG A 105 -3.34 7.28 -9.19
C ARG A 105 -3.66 6.72 -7.80
N CYS A 106 -3.86 5.40 -7.70
CA CYS A 106 -4.12 4.73 -6.43
C CYS A 106 -2.97 4.93 -5.44
N ASN A 107 -1.73 4.72 -5.88
CA ASN A 107 -0.58 4.90 -4.99
C ASN A 107 -0.43 6.37 -4.55
N SER A 108 -0.52 7.34 -5.49
CA SER A 108 -0.28 8.76 -5.17
C SER A 108 -1.39 9.40 -4.32
N TYR A 109 -2.67 9.12 -4.63
CA TYR A 109 -3.81 9.88 -4.06
C TYR A 109 -4.68 9.10 -3.09
N VAL A 110 -4.46 7.79 -2.95
CA VAL A 110 -5.22 6.96 -2.01
C VAL A 110 -4.29 6.36 -0.98
N LYS A 111 -3.29 5.60 -1.42
CA LYS A 111 -2.45 4.86 -0.46
C LYS A 111 -1.62 5.80 0.40
N TRP A 112 -0.85 6.72 -0.20
CA TRP A 112 0.05 7.57 0.58
C TRP A 112 -0.70 8.54 1.49
N ASP A 113 -1.67 9.29 0.97
CA ASP A 113 -2.46 10.22 1.78
C ASP A 113 -3.14 9.51 2.95
N ALA A 114 -3.74 8.36 2.67
CA ALA A 114 -4.42 7.56 3.68
C ALA A 114 -3.47 6.97 4.72
N PHE A 115 -2.31 6.46 4.29
CA PHE A 115 -1.32 5.90 5.22
C PHE A 115 -0.69 6.98 6.10
N ILE A 116 -0.38 8.15 5.54
CA ILE A 116 0.15 9.29 6.32
C ILE A 116 -0.86 9.73 7.38
N ASP A 117 -2.14 9.88 7.01
CA ASP A 117 -3.20 10.24 7.94
C ASP A 117 -3.35 9.19 9.08
N GLN A 118 -3.33 7.91 8.74
CA GLN A 118 -3.41 6.84 9.74
C GLN A 118 -2.15 6.73 10.60
N ALA A 119 -0.96 6.92 10.03
CA ALA A 119 0.28 6.96 10.79
C ALA A 119 0.23 8.06 11.85
N ASN A 120 -0.23 9.25 11.46
CA ASN A 120 -0.40 10.38 12.38
C ASN A 120 -1.41 10.06 13.49
N LYS A 121 -2.57 9.49 13.18
CA LYS A 121 -3.60 9.09 14.16
C LYS A 121 -3.12 8.05 15.15
N LEU A 122 -2.25 7.13 14.72
CA LEU A 122 -1.70 6.06 15.56
C LEU A 122 -0.39 6.44 16.23
N ASN A 123 0.10 7.66 16.00
CA ASN A 123 1.43 8.12 16.44
C ASN A 123 2.54 7.16 15.95
N ALA A 124 2.41 6.65 14.71
CA ALA A 124 3.43 5.87 14.06
C ALA A 124 4.41 6.80 13.32
N LYS A 125 5.69 6.68 13.63
CA LYS A 125 6.75 7.54 13.11
C LYS A 125 7.16 7.16 11.68
N TYR A 126 6.95 5.90 11.32
CA TYR A 126 7.37 5.35 10.03
C TYR A 126 6.21 4.68 9.33
N ILE A 127 6.25 4.73 7.99
CA ILE A 127 5.41 3.93 7.10
C ILE A 127 6.33 2.95 6.37
N VAL A 128 5.94 1.68 6.36
CA VAL A 128 6.70 0.60 5.74
C VAL A 128 5.85 -0.09 4.68
N THR A 129 6.44 -0.33 3.52
CA THR A 129 5.79 -1.03 2.42
C THR A 129 6.73 -2.06 1.80
N GLY A 130 6.17 -3.08 1.14
CA GLY A 130 6.91 -4.11 0.42
C GLY A 130 7.21 -3.77 -1.05
N HIS A 131 7.33 -2.49 -1.43
CA HIS A 131 7.63 -2.10 -2.80
C HIS A 131 9.08 -2.37 -3.19
N TYR A 132 9.28 -2.86 -4.43
CA TYR A 132 10.60 -3.06 -5.02
C TYR A 132 11.16 -1.74 -5.56
N ALA A 133 11.93 -1.06 -4.73
CA ALA A 133 12.67 0.14 -5.09
C ALA A 133 13.94 0.25 -4.25
N GLN A 134 14.87 1.09 -4.65
CA GLN A 134 16.04 1.43 -3.86
C GLN A 134 15.98 2.88 -3.41
N ILE A 135 16.56 3.16 -2.26
CA ILE A 135 16.77 4.52 -1.77
C ILE A 135 18.27 4.77 -1.68
N ASP A 136 18.69 5.93 -2.17
CA ASP A 136 20.07 6.40 -2.07
C ASP A 136 20.11 7.82 -1.52
N ARG A 137 21.27 8.26 -1.07
CA ARG A 137 21.50 9.62 -0.61
C ARG A 137 22.18 10.46 -1.67
N ALA A 138 21.61 11.65 -1.93
CA ALA A 138 22.22 12.68 -2.76
C ALA A 138 22.41 13.95 -1.92
N GLY A 139 23.53 14.05 -1.23
CA GLY A 139 23.79 15.13 -0.26
C GLY A 139 22.89 15.01 0.97
N GLN A 140 22.00 15.99 1.18
CA GLN A 140 21.01 15.97 2.27
C GLN A 140 19.66 15.34 1.85
N ASP A 141 19.44 15.11 0.56
CA ASP A 141 18.20 14.55 0.02
C ASP A 141 18.27 13.03 -0.12
N PHE A 142 17.10 12.41 -0.09
CA PHE A 142 16.92 11.02 -0.49
C PHE A 142 16.38 10.96 -1.92
N ILE A 143 16.90 10.01 -2.71
CA ILE A 143 16.44 9.74 -4.06
C ILE A 143 15.94 8.31 -4.18
N ILE A 144 14.81 8.13 -4.86
CA ILE A 144 14.29 6.82 -5.21
C ILE A 144 14.95 6.37 -6.52
N LYS A 145 15.49 5.17 -6.51
CA LYS A 145 16.11 4.52 -7.68
C LYS A 145 15.32 3.27 -8.06
N LYS A 146 15.50 2.83 -9.29
CA LYS A 146 14.91 1.57 -9.76
C LYS A 146 15.33 0.41 -8.88
N GLY A 147 14.42 -0.56 -8.72
CA GLY A 147 14.70 -1.82 -8.05
C GLY A 147 15.88 -2.56 -8.69
N VAL A 148 16.51 -3.46 -7.92
CA VAL A 148 17.61 -4.31 -8.42
C VAL A 148 17.12 -5.24 -9.53
N ASP A 149 15.92 -5.81 -9.36
CA ASP A 149 15.28 -6.63 -10.37
C ASP A 149 14.47 -5.73 -11.32
N PRO A 150 14.86 -5.63 -12.61
CA PRO A 150 14.20 -4.74 -13.57
C PRO A 150 12.77 -5.20 -13.93
N ILE A 151 12.43 -6.47 -13.70
CA ILE A 151 11.09 -7.01 -13.97
C ILE A 151 10.14 -6.66 -12.84
N LYS A 152 10.64 -6.62 -11.60
CA LYS A 152 9.87 -6.33 -10.40
C LYS A 152 9.93 -4.86 -9.97
N ASP A 153 10.64 -3.99 -10.68
CA ASP A 153 10.79 -2.59 -10.31
C ASP A 153 9.43 -1.89 -10.14
N GLN A 154 9.24 -1.28 -8.99
CA GLN A 154 8.03 -0.52 -8.60
C GLN A 154 8.35 0.93 -8.24
N SER A 155 9.54 1.41 -8.55
CA SER A 155 9.94 2.80 -8.26
C SER A 155 8.99 3.84 -8.87
N TYR A 156 8.38 3.51 -10.02
CA TYR A 156 7.46 4.38 -10.74
C TYR A 156 6.15 4.70 -10.00
N VAL A 157 5.75 3.90 -9.01
CA VAL A 157 4.54 4.18 -8.20
C VAL A 157 4.84 5.01 -6.96
N LEU A 158 6.11 5.27 -6.66
CA LEU A 158 6.57 5.99 -5.46
C LEU A 158 6.86 7.47 -5.72
N TRP A 159 6.78 7.94 -6.97
CA TRP A 159 7.09 9.32 -7.33
C TRP A 159 6.19 10.37 -6.65
N GLY A 160 4.97 9.98 -6.27
CA GLY A 160 3.98 10.85 -5.63
C GLY A 160 4.11 10.97 -4.11
N ILE A 161 5.16 10.40 -3.51
CA ILE A 161 5.41 10.54 -2.07
C ILE A 161 5.85 11.98 -1.78
N PRO A 162 5.22 12.70 -0.85
CA PRO A 162 5.67 14.02 -0.44
C PRO A 162 7.10 13.97 0.10
N LYS A 163 7.92 14.99 -0.21
CA LYS A 163 9.33 15.04 0.22
C LYS A 163 9.51 15.13 1.73
N GLU A 164 8.49 15.60 2.41
CA GLU A 164 8.46 15.80 3.86
C GLU A 164 8.10 14.53 4.65
N THR A 165 7.87 13.40 3.93
CA THR A 165 7.38 12.13 4.51
C THR A 165 8.52 11.21 4.96
#